data_52f55b4c2e1cefa5ad0abe7be266d657
#
_entry.id   52f55b4c2e1cefa5ad0abe7be266d657
#
_cell.length_a   1.000
_cell.length_b   1.000
_cell.length_c   1.000
_cell.angle_alpha   90.00
_cell.angle_beta   90.00
_cell.angle_gamma   90.00
#
_symmetry.space_group_name_H-M   'P 1'
#
loop_
_entity.id
_entity.type
_entity.pdbx_description
1 polymer ?
#
loop_
_entity_poly.entity_id
_entity_poly.type
_entity_poly.pdbx_seq_one_letter_code
_entity_poly.pdbx_strand_id
1 'polypeptide(L)'
;MSIDKNLLKKFTLLYVEDDDVIRVELSQLLSNFFSMVHVAKNGKEGLRTFLENQDEIDLILTDLNMPELNGIEMIKKIRTIDNKIPIIFATAHSDSEFLAEAIKLRVQEYIVKPIDVRYLLSLFNDIVSNLYQEFLLKQQREELEKYKEIINSNNIVIKTDTHLNITYVNELFCEISGFNSEELIGKELKYLKYQDMASDIYTNLYVNILNN
;
A
#
# COMPACT_ATOMS: atom_id res chain seq x y z
N MET A 1 -0.30 -19.47 14.38
CA MET A 1 -1.02 -19.00 13.17
C MET A 1 -0.85 -20.01 12.05
N SER A 2 -1.85 -20.20 11.21
CA SER A 2 -1.72 -21.03 10.01
C SER A 2 -1.07 -20.19 8.90
N ILE A 3 -0.06 -20.73 8.22
CA ILE A 3 0.61 -20.08 7.12
C ILE A 3 -0.31 -20.16 5.89
N ASP A 4 -0.67 -19.01 5.32
CA ASP A 4 -1.44 -18.97 4.07
C ASP A 4 -0.52 -19.06 2.85
N LYS A 5 -0.32 -20.31 2.41
CA LYS A 5 0.52 -20.60 1.24
C LYS A 5 -0.03 -19.97 -0.05
N ASN A 6 -1.35 -19.85 -0.20
CA ASN A 6 -1.95 -19.25 -1.40
C ASN A 6 -1.69 -17.75 -1.46
N LEU A 7 -1.65 -17.09 -0.30
CA LEU A 7 -1.30 -15.68 -0.22
C LEU A 7 0.18 -15.47 -0.54
N LEU A 8 1.09 -16.23 0.10
CA LEU A 8 2.53 -16.15 -0.17
C LEU A 8 2.87 -16.38 -1.66
N LYS A 9 2.13 -17.26 -2.34
CA LYS A 9 2.28 -17.53 -3.79
C LYS A 9 1.96 -16.34 -4.71
N LYS A 10 1.48 -15.24 -4.19
CA LYS A 10 1.26 -14.00 -4.96
C LYS A 10 2.46 -13.06 -4.93
N PHE A 11 3.47 -13.34 -4.13
CA PHE A 11 4.60 -12.46 -3.85
C PHE A 11 5.92 -13.05 -4.34
N THR A 12 6.84 -12.17 -4.68
CA THR A 12 8.20 -12.47 -5.14
C THR A 12 9.22 -12.05 -4.08
N LEU A 13 10.12 -12.95 -3.75
CA LEU A 13 11.17 -12.75 -2.74
C LEU A 13 12.54 -12.57 -3.39
N LEU A 14 13.31 -11.59 -2.93
CA LEU A 14 14.76 -11.58 -3.12
C LEU A 14 15.43 -12.16 -1.88
N TYR A 15 16.17 -13.25 -2.05
CA TYR A 15 16.95 -13.89 -1.00
C TYR A 15 18.45 -13.77 -1.27
N VAL A 16 19.18 -13.20 -0.31
CA VAL A 16 20.62 -12.94 -0.44
C VAL A 16 21.36 -13.62 0.72
N GLU A 17 22.28 -14.54 0.41
CA GLU A 17 23.04 -15.35 1.36
C GLU A 17 24.35 -15.77 0.73
N ASP A 18 25.48 -15.58 1.41
CA ASP A 18 26.80 -15.92 0.88
C ASP A 18 27.17 -17.39 1.08
N ASP A 19 26.65 -18.05 2.11
CA ASP A 19 26.86 -19.50 2.31
C ASP A 19 26.09 -20.31 1.24
N ASP A 20 26.84 -21.03 0.41
CA ASP A 20 26.29 -21.80 -0.71
C ASP A 20 25.31 -22.88 -0.25
N VAL A 21 25.56 -23.54 0.89
CA VAL A 21 24.70 -24.62 1.39
C VAL A 21 23.39 -24.06 1.91
N ILE A 22 23.47 -23.04 2.77
CA ILE A 22 22.30 -22.39 3.34
C ILE A 22 21.46 -21.76 2.22
N ARG A 23 22.11 -21.09 1.26
CA ARG A 23 21.45 -20.42 0.13
C ARG A 23 20.65 -21.42 -0.70
N VAL A 24 21.24 -22.56 -1.06
CA VAL A 24 20.57 -23.60 -1.86
C VAL A 24 19.41 -24.22 -1.09
N GLU A 25 19.65 -24.68 0.13
CA GLU A 25 18.62 -25.37 0.95
C GLU A 25 17.41 -24.45 1.21
N LEU A 26 17.67 -23.23 1.69
CA LEU A 26 16.59 -22.32 2.03
C LEU A 26 15.86 -21.79 0.79
N SER A 27 16.56 -21.53 -0.32
CA SER A 27 15.91 -21.09 -1.56
C SER A 27 14.99 -22.16 -2.15
N GLN A 28 15.38 -23.44 -2.12
CA GLN A 28 14.53 -24.55 -2.54
C GLN A 28 13.27 -24.66 -1.68
N LEU A 29 13.41 -24.49 -0.36
CA LEU A 29 12.28 -24.49 0.53
C LEU A 29 11.34 -23.32 0.25
N LEU A 30 11.86 -22.08 0.17
CA LEU A 30 11.10 -20.86 -0.06
C LEU A 30 10.38 -20.86 -1.41
N SER A 31 10.96 -21.48 -2.43
CA SER A 31 10.31 -21.63 -3.76
C SER A 31 9.00 -22.43 -3.71
N ASN A 32 8.76 -23.21 -2.65
CA ASN A 32 7.46 -23.87 -2.47
C ASN A 32 6.37 -22.91 -1.97
N PHE A 33 6.73 -21.76 -1.44
CA PHE A 33 5.81 -20.79 -0.82
C PHE A 33 5.61 -19.54 -1.65
N PHE A 34 6.65 -19.02 -2.29
CA PHE A 34 6.59 -17.81 -3.09
C PHE A 34 6.29 -18.09 -4.57
N SER A 35 5.82 -17.08 -5.32
CA SER A 35 5.65 -17.15 -6.77
C SER A 35 7.00 -17.30 -7.45
N MET A 36 7.96 -16.47 -7.02
CA MET A 36 9.34 -16.45 -7.50
C MET A 36 10.27 -16.18 -6.30
N VAL A 37 11.46 -16.78 -6.33
CA VAL A 37 12.55 -16.47 -5.42
C VAL A 37 13.78 -16.12 -6.25
N HIS A 38 14.12 -14.85 -6.28
CA HIS A 38 15.40 -14.40 -6.81
C HIS A 38 16.48 -14.66 -5.78
N VAL A 39 17.60 -15.22 -6.20
CA VAL A 39 18.66 -15.64 -5.29
C VAL A 39 19.97 -14.93 -5.67
N ALA A 40 20.67 -14.40 -4.68
CA ALA A 40 21.97 -13.78 -4.85
C ALA A 40 22.95 -14.24 -3.79
N LYS A 41 24.24 -14.31 -4.13
CA LYS A 41 25.30 -14.84 -3.25
C LYS A 41 26.07 -13.76 -2.45
N ASN A 42 25.79 -12.49 -2.67
CA ASN A 42 26.37 -11.37 -1.93
C ASN A 42 25.53 -10.10 -2.18
N GLY A 43 25.79 -9.04 -1.43
CA GLY A 43 25.03 -7.80 -1.54
C GLY A 43 25.17 -7.08 -2.88
N LYS A 44 26.30 -7.26 -3.60
CA LYS A 44 26.51 -6.67 -4.92
C LYS A 44 25.60 -7.32 -5.96
N GLU A 45 25.53 -8.64 -5.96
CA GLU A 45 24.61 -9.38 -6.81
C GLU A 45 23.16 -9.13 -6.40
N GLY A 46 22.85 -9.10 -5.09
CA GLY A 46 21.52 -8.77 -4.58
C GLY A 46 21.04 -7.40 -5.04
N LEU A 47 21.89 -6.37 -4.95
CA LEU A 47 21.57 -5.04 -5.47
C LEU A 47 21.32 -5.05 -6.98
N ARG A 48 22.14 -5.73 -7.76
CA ARG A 48 21.95 -5.85 -9.20
C ARG A 48 20.61 -6.54 -9.52
N THR A 49 20.36 -7.68 -8.88
CA THR A 49 19.11 -8.43 -9.05
C THR A 49 17.87 -7.58 -8.69
N PHE A 50 17.97 -6.80 -7.62
CA PHE A 50 16.92 -5.87 -7.24
C PHE A 50 16.67 -4.82 -8.33
N LEU A 51 17.73 -4.19 -8.85
CA LEU A 51 17.60 -3.16 -9.89
C LEU A 51 17.03 -3.69 -11.20
N GLU A 52 17.36 -4.93 -11.56
CA GLU A 52 16.84 -5.59 -12.76
C GLU A 52 15.37 -6.02 -12.65
N ASN A 53 14.87 -6.23 -11.42
CA ASN A 53 13.54 -6.79 -11.14
C ASN A 53 12.76 -5.99 -10.08
N GLN A 54 13.01 -4.68 -9.97
CA GLN A 54 12.47 -3.83 -8.89
C GLN A 54 10.93 -3.78 -8.86
N ASP A 55 10.28 -3.90 -10.02
CA ASP A 55 8.81 -3.87 -10.14
C ASP A 55 8.15 -5.22 -9.79
N GLU A 56 8.94 -6.29 -9.64
CA GLU A 56 8.46 -7.65 -9.36
C GLU A 56 8.77 -8.09 -7.92
N ILE A 57 9.85 -7.57 -7.31
CA ILE A 57 10.29 -7.98 -5.99
C ILE A 57 9.46 -7.27 -4.92
N ASP A 58 8.74 -8.05 -4.11
CA ASP A 58 7.86 -7.53 -3.07
C ASP A 58 8.51 -7.45 -1.69
N LEU A 59 9.53 -8.29 -1.41
CA LEU A 59 10.22 -8.31 -0.12
C LEU A 59 11.63 -8.90 -0.25
N ILE A 60 12.47 -8.59 0.74
CA ILE A 60 13.88 -9.00 0.78
C ILE A 60 14.20 -9.75 2.06
N LEU A 61 14.83 -10.92 1.94
CA LEU A 61 15.54 -11.61 3.02
C LEU A 61 17.03 -11.58 2.70
N THR A 62 17.84 -11.03 3.58
CA THR A 62 19.29 -10.94 3.33
C THR A 62 20.10 -11.25 4.56
N ASP A 63 21.21 -11.94 4.38
CA ASP A 63 22.26 -11.97 5.41
C ASP A 63 22.81 -10.56 5.62
N LEU A 64 23.25 -10.31 6.82
CA LEU A 64 23.85 -9.06 7.24
C LEU A 64 25.32 -9.02 6.83
N ASN A 65 26.07 -10.09 7.11
CA ASN A 65 27.51 -10.17 6.94
C ASN A 65 27.88 -10.98 5.69
N MET A 66 28.15 -10.31 4.61
CA MET A 66 28.51 -10.92 3.34
C MET A 66 29.77 -10.26 2.75
N PRO A 67 30.57 -10.98 1.95
CA PRO A 67 31.71 -10.40 1.24
C PRO A 67 31.27 -9.41 0.15
N GLU A 68 32.22 -8.58 -0.32
CA GLU A 68 32.08 -7.56 -1.35
C GLU A 68 31.19 -6.39 -0.96
N LEU A 69 29.92 -6.62 -0.68
CA LEU A 69 28.93 -5.65 -0.21
C LEU A 69 28.08 -6.34 0.86
N ASN A 70 28.12 -5.86 2.09
CA ASN A 70 27.32 -6.40 3.16
C ASN A 70 25.83 -6.04 3.03
N GLY A 71 24.97 -6.73 3.79
CA GLY A 71 23.51 -6.54 3.71
C GLY A 71 23.07 -5.10 4.03
N ILE A 72 23.69 -4.45 5.01
CA ILE A 72 23.39 -3.06 5.38
C ILE A 72 23.68 -2.09 4.24
N GLU A 73 24.88 -2.19 3.65
CA GLU A 73 25.29 -1.32 2.55
C GLU A 73 24.41 -1.54 1.30
N MET A 74 24.04 -2.80 1.03
CA MET A 74 23.08 -3.13 -0.02
C MET A 74 21.74 -2.44 0.25
N ILE A 75 21.20 -2.60 1.44
CA ILE A 75 19.89 -2.04 1.80
C ILE A 75 19.92 -0.50 1.83
N LYS A 76 21.01 0.14 2.28
CA LYS A 76 21.16 1.59 2.17
C LYS A 76 20.97 2.07 0.73
N LYS A 77 21.55 1.37 -0.25
CA LYS A 77 21.38 1.70 -1.68
C LYS A 77 19.95 1.42 -2.16
N ILE A 78 19.35 0.29 -1.79
CA ILE A 78 17.96 -0.02 -2.14
C ILE A 78 17.01 1.04 -1.57
N ARG A 79 17.21 1.50 -0.33
CA ARG A 79 16.37 2.53 0.31
C ARG A 79 16.41 3.90 -0.39
N THR A 80 17.43 4.18 -1.22
CA THR A 80 17.42 5.39 -2.07
C THR A 80 16.49 5.29 -3.26
N ILE A 81 16.04 4.07 -3.59
CA ILE A 81 15.18 3.75 -4.74
C ILE A 81 13.77 3.42 -4.24
N ASP A 82 13.69 2.47 -3.31
CA ASP A 82 12.47 2.08 -2.64
C ASP A 82 12.65 2.16 -1.11
N ASN A 83 11.96 3.12 -0.50
CA ASN A 83 12.01 3.34 0.93
C ASN A 83 10.99 2.52 1.72
N LYS A 84 10.14 1.71 1.03
CA LYS A 84 9.02 0.97 1.63
C LYS A 84 9.16 -0.54 1.55
N ILE A 85 9.92 -1.08 0.56
CA ILE A 85 10.02 -2.53 0.40
C ILE A 85 10.36 -3.21 1.74
N PRO A 86 9.62 -4.24 2.17
CA PRO A 86 9.89 -4.98 3.40
C PRO A 86 11.24 -5.68 3.34
N ILE A 87 11.99 -5.59 4.45
CA ILE A 87 13.31 -6.18 4.58
C ILE A 87 13.38 -6.96 5.88
N ILE A 88 13.91 -8.18 5.79
CA ILE A 88 14.26 -9.03 6.92
C ILE A 88 15.76 -9.28 6.87
N PHE A 89 16.46 -9.03 7.95
CA PHE A 89 17.86 -9.44 8.11
C PHE A 89 17.96 -10.81 8.77
N ALA A 90 18.80 -11.68 8.19
CA ALA A 90 19.34 -12.84 8.90
C ALA A 90 20.70 -12.44 9.52
N THR A 91 20.93 -12.74 10.80
CA THR A 91 22.11 -12.24 11.52
C THR A 91 22.66 -13.28 12.47
N ALA A 92 23.98 -13.31 12.69
CA ALA A 92 24.58 -14.07 13.78
C ALA A 92 24.39 -13.32 15.12
N HIS A 93 24.47 -14.05 16.25
CA HIS A 93 24.17 -13.53 17.59
C HIS A 93 25.01 -12.35 18.07
N SER A 94 26.12 -12.04 17.37
CA SER A 94 27.12 -11.04 17.79
C SER A 94 26.91 -9.62 17.22
N ASP A 95 25.85 -9.41 16.44
CA ASP A 95 25.73 -8.21 15.60
C ASP A 95 24.92 -7.08 16.25
N SER A 96 24.98 -6.94 17.58
CA SER A 96 24.24 -5.89 18.32
C SER A 96 24.56 -4.46 17.89
N GLU A 97 25.77 -4.21 17.34
CA GLU A 97 26.15 -2.89 16.83
C GLU A 97 25.34 -2.47 15.60
N PHE A 98 24.85 -3.43 14.83
CA PHE A 98 24.06 -3.17 13.63
C PHE A 98 22.57 -2.91 13.89
N LEU A 99 22.08 -3.21 15.09
CA LEU A 99 20.67 -3.01 15.44
C LEU A 99 20.25 -1.53 15.28
N ALA A 100 21.11 -0.59 15.67
CA ALA A 100 20.84 0.84 15.52
C ALA A 100 20.77 1.28 14.04
N GLU A 101 21.53 0.65 13.14
CA GLU A 101 21.47 0.91 11.70
C GLU A 101 20.23 0.26 11.07
N ALA A 102 19.87 -0.96 11.46
CA ALA A 102 18.67 -1.64 11.01
C ALA A 102 17.39 -0.82 11.31
N ILE A 103 17.30 -0.23 12.49
CA ILE A 103 16.19 0.68 12.86
C ILE A 103 16.14 1.90 11.92
N LYS A 104 17.29 2.54 11.63
CA LYS A 104 17.37 3.68 10.71
C LYS A 104 16.93 3.31 9.29
N LEU A 105 17.20 2.08 8.87
CA LEU A 105 16.83 1.54 7.56
C LEU A 105 15.39 1.06 7.50
N ARG A 106 14.62 1.18 8.59
CA ARG A 106 13.22 0.73 8.69
C ARG A 106 13.06 -0.72 8.26
N VAL A 107 13.93 -1.58 8.80
CA VAL A 107 13.83 -3.03 8.59
C VAL A 107 12.64 -3.55 9.37
N GLN A 108 11.84 -4.43 8.79
CA GLN A 108 10.64 -4.98 9.41
C GLN A 108 10.98 -5.89 10.58
N GLU A 109 12.01 -6.74 10.38
CA GLU A 109 12.39 -7.70 11.41
C GLU A 109 13.83 -8.19 11.18
N TYR A 110 14.42 -8.78 12.21
CA TYR A 110 15.67 -9.52 12.11
C TYR A 110 15.50 -10.92 12.70
N ILE A 111 16.17 -11.89 12.10
CA ILE A 111 16.14 -13.28 12.51
C ILE A 111 17.54 -13.72 12.86
N VAL A 112 17.69 -14.34 14.03
CA VAL A 112 18.98 -14.87 14.47
C VAL A 112 19.21 -16.25 13.86
N LYS A 113 20.38 -16.47 13.28
CA LYS A 113 20.82 -17.78 12.80
C LYS A 113 21.17 -18.71 13.98
N PRO A 114 20.83 -20.01 13.98
CA PRO A 114 20.23 -20.73 12.85
C PRO A 114 18.73 -20.40 12.66
N ILE A 115 18.33 -20.25 11.41
CA ILE A 115 16.97 -19.79 11.06
C ILE A 115 15.93 -20.87 11.41
N ASP A 116 14.99 -20.54 12.29
CA ASP A 116 13.78 -21.33 12.46
C ASP A 116 12.84 -21.06 11.28
N VAL A 117 12.71 -22.06 10.42
CA VAL A 117 11.91 -21.96 9.19
C VAL A 117 10.44 -21.69 9.48
N ARG A 118 9.88 -22.23 10.59
CA ARG A 118 8.47 -21.99 10.94
C ARG A 118 8.24 -20.55 11.35
N TYR A 119 9.16 -20.02 12.13
CA TYR A 119 9.13 -18.60 12.51
C TYR A 119 9.30 -17.70 11.30
N LEU A 120 10.28 -17.98 10.42
CA LEU A 120 10.48 -17.22 9.17
C LEU A 120 9.23 -17.21 8.30
N LEU A 121 8.59 -18.37 8.09
CA LEU A 121 7.36 -18.46 7.30
C LEU A 121 6.18 -17.72 7.95
N SER A 122 6.08 -17.73 9.29
CA SER A 122 5.07 -16.94 10.01
C SER A 122 5.28 -15.45 9.80
N LEU A 123 6.53 -15.00 9.88
CA LEU A 123 6.90 -13.61 9.67
C LEU A 123 6.60 -13.15 8.22
N PHE A 124 6.96 -13.97 7.23
CA PHE A 124 6.58 -13.69 5.85
C PHE A 124 5.07 -13.57 5.68
N ASN A 125 4.31 -14.49 6.30
CA ASN A 125 2.85 -14.46 6.24
C ASN A 125 2.28 -13.15 6.79
N ASP A 126 2.80 -12.65 7.90
CA ASP A 126 2.35 -11.41 8.51
C ASP A 126 2.69 -10.20 7.61
N ILE A 127 3.90 -10.16 7.05
CA ILE A 127 4.34 -9.11 6.13
C ILE A 127 3.46 -9.09 4.87
N VAL A 128 3.29 -10.24 4.19
CA VAL A 128 2.52 -10.29 2.95
C VAL A 128 1.03 -10.04 3.19
N SER A 129 0.50 -10.40 4.37
CA SER A 129 -0.87 -10.06 4.75
C SER A 129 -1.07 -8.56 4.82
N ASN A 130 -0.14 -7.83 5.43
CA ASN A 130 -0.18 -6.38 5.50
C ASN A 130 -0.07 -5.74 4.11
N LEU A 131 0.89 -6.18 3.29
CA LEU A 131 1.04 -5.69 1.91
C LEU A 131 -0.23 -5.92 1.08
N TYR A 132 -0.84 -7.10 1.21
CA TYR A 132 -2.05 -7.43 0.47
C TYR A 132 -3.26 -6.59 0.94
N GLN A 133 -3.38 -6.33 2.24
CA GLN A 133 -4.41 -5.44 2.76
C GLN A 133 -4.23 -3.99 2.26
N GLU A 134 -3.00 -3.47 2.25
CA GLU A 134 -2.70 -2.15 1.70
C GLU A 134 -3.05 -2.07 0.21
N PHE A 135 -2.72 -3.10 -0.57
CA PHE A 135 -3.06 -3.21 -1.97
C PHE A 135 -4.59 -3.18 -2.20
N LEU A 136 -5.36 -3.97 -1.43
CA LEU A 136 -6.83 -3.99 -1.52
C LEU A 136 -7.46 -2.64 -1.16
N LEU A 137 -6.95 -1.99 -0.10
CA LEU A 137 -7.42 -0.66 0.30
C LEU A 137 -7.13 0.39 -0.78
N LYS A 138 -5.98 0.32 -1.43
CA LYS A 138 -5.63 1.19 -2.54
C LYS A 138 -6.59 0.99 -3.72
N GLN A 139 -6.83 -0.26 -4.12
CA GLN A 139 -7.78 -0.57 -5.20
C GLN A 139 -9.19 -0.06 -4.90
N GLN A 140 -9.70 -0.28 -3.68
CA GLN A 140 -11.02 0.20 -3.28
C GLN A 140 -11.12 1.74 -3.32
N ARG A 141 -10.06 2.44 -2.92
CA ARG A 141 -10.01 3.91 -3.02
C ARG A 141 -10.04 4.39 -4.45
N GLU A 142 -9.24 3.78 -5.32
CA GLU A 142 -9.19 4.12 -6.76
C GLU A 142 -10.55 3.87 -7.43
N GLU A 143 -11.20 2.76 -7.11
CA GLU A 143 -12.55 2.46 -7.61
C GLU A 143 -13.58 3.48 -7.12
N LEU A 144 -13.56 3.82 -5.82
CA LEU A 144 -14.46 4.82 -5.24
C LEU A 144 -14.26 6.20 -5.88
N GLU A 145 -13.03 6.61 -6.13
CA GLU A 145 -12.76 7.90 -6.83
C GLU A 145 -13.30 7.87 -8.27
N LYS A 146 -13.14 6.78 -9.01
CA LYS A 146 -13.76 6.63 -10.33
C LYS A 146 -15.29 6.73 -10.28
N TYR A 147 -15.93 6.09 -9.30
CA TYR A 147 -17.39 6.22 -9.12
C TYR A 147 -17.80 7.66 -8.81
N LYS A 148 -17.06 8.36 -7.95
CA LYS A 148 -17.33 9.77 -7.65
C LYS A 148 -17.20 10.65 -8.90
N GLU A 149 -16.17 10.44 -9.73
CA GLU A 149 -15.99 11.17 -10.98
C GLU A 149 -17.16 10.94 -11.94
N ILE A 150 -17.59 9.67 -12.12
CA ILE A 150 -18.73 9.34 -12.98
C ILE A 150 -20.03 10.00 -12.47
N ILE A 151 -20.26 9.96 -11.15
CA ILE A 151 -21.46 10.60 -10.57
C ILE A 151 -21.39 12.11 -10.77
N ASN A 152 -20.24 12.72 -10.51
CA ASN A 152 -20.08 14.17 -10.60
C ASN A 152 -20.15 14.71 -12.03
N SER A 153 -19.71 13.93 -13.03
CA SER A 153 -19.74 14.34 -14.42
C SER A 153 -21.10 14.17 -15.10
N ASN A 154 -21.91 13.21 -14.63
CA ASN A 154 -23.16 12.85 -15.28
C ASN A 154 -24.43 13.26 -14.49
N ASN A 155 -24.29 13.71 -13.25
CA ASN A 155 -25.41 14.08 -12.39
C ASN A 155 -25.18 15.41 -11.72
N ILE A 156 -26.26 16.15 -11.50
CA ILE A 156 -26.26 17.34 -10.65
C ILE A 156 -26.17 16.85 -9.20
N VAL A 157 -25.11 17.24 -8.49
CA VAL A 157 -24.86 16.82 -7.10
C VAL A 157 -24.82 18.03 -6.18
N ILE A 158 -25.70 18.02 -5.16
CA ILE A 158 -25.70 18.98 -4.07
C ILE A 158 -25.64 18.18 -2.77
N LYS A 159 -24.78 18.58 -1.82
CA LYS A 159 -24.78 18.04 -0.45
C LYS A 159 -25.12 19.16 0.52
N THR A 160 -25.87 18.81 1.57
CA THR A 160 -26.22 19.74 2.64
C THR A 160 -25.82 19.15 4.00
N ASP A 161 -25.73 20.01 5.00
CA ASP A 161 -25.71 19.59 6.40
C ASP A 161 -27.14 19.28 6.89
N THR A 162 -27.27 18.91 8.15
CA THR A 162 -28.57 18.61 8.81
C THR A 162 -29.47 19.83 8.94
N HIS A 163 -28.97 21.05 8.75
CA HIS A 163 -29.70 22.32 8.73
C HIS A 163 -30.03 22.78 7.31
N LEU A 164 -29.76 21.91 6.31
CA LEU A 164 -29.95 22.19 4.89
C LEU A 164 -29.07 23.33 4.34
N ASN A 165 -27.95 23.62 4.99
CA ASN A 165 -26.96 24.50 4.39
C ASN A 165 -26.15 23.70 3.38
N ILE A 166 -25.91 24.29 2.21
CA ILE A 166 -25.13 23.66 1.13
C ILE A 166 -23.67 23.51 1.59
N THR A 167 -23.19 22.30 1.59
CA THR A 167 -21.79 21.96 1.95
C THR A 167 -20.94 21.58 0.73
N TYR A 168 -21.60 21.20 -0.37
CA TYR A 168 -20.93 20.83 -1.60
C TYR A 168 -21.87 20.94 -2.79
N VAL A 169 -21.36 21.41 -3.93
CA VAL A 169 -21.97 21.32 -5.25
C VAL A 169 -20.93 20.86 -6.26
N ASN A 170 -21.33 20.06 -7.25
CA ASN A 170 -20.41 19.66 -8.31
C ASN A 170 -20.33 20.70 -9.44
N GLU A 171 -19.34 20.53 -10.33
CA GLU A 171 -19.08 21.42 -11.44
C GLU A 171 -20.29 21.52 -12.40
N LEU A 172 -20.91 20.37 -12.71
CA LEU A 172 -22.10 20.32 -13.57
C LEU A 172 -23.27 21.14 -13.00
N PHE A 173 -23.44 21.15 -11.66
CA PHE A 173 -24.43 22.02 -11.03
C PHE A 173 -24.08 23.51 -11.28
N CYS A 174 -22.81 23.88 -11.09
CA CYS A 174 -22.36 25.26 -11.30
C CYS A 174 -22.56 25.71 -12.78
N GLU A 175 -22.20 24.84 -13.71
CA GLU A 175 -22.39 25.11 -15.16
C GLU A 175 -23.86 25.33 -15.53
N ILE A 176 -24.75 24.44 -15.03
CA ILE A 176 -26.18 24.51 -15.37
C ILE A 176 -26.88 25.66 -14.64
N SER A 177 -26.53 25.89 -13.36
CA SER A 177 -27.18 26.90 -12.52
C SER A 177 -26.65 28.33 -12.75
N GLY A 178 -25.43 28.47 -13.30
CA GLY A 178 -24.72 29.72 -13.45
C GLY A 178 -24.15 30.33 -12.17
N PHE A 179 -24.24 29.59 -11.03
CA PHE A 179 -23.65 30.01 -9.75
C PHE A 179 -22.25 29.43 -9.59
N ASN A 180 -21.36 30.15 -8.93
CA ASN A 180 -20.07 29.61 -8.47
C ASN A 180 -20.26 28.83 -7.13
N SER A 181 -19.46 27.81 -6.93
CA SER A 181 -19.51 27.01 -5.69
C SER A 181 -19.29 27.87 -4.42
N GLU A 182 -18.41 28.88 -4.49
CA GLU A 182 -18.11 29.80 -3.39
C GLU A 182 -19.32 30.65 -2.99
N GLU A 183 -20.20 30.93 -3.93
CA GLU A 183 -21.44 31.73 -3.69
C GLU A 183 -22.52 30.91 -3.00
N LEU A 184 -22.46 29.57 -3.14
CA LEU A 184 -23.49 28.65 -2.68
C LEU A 184 -23.15 27.98 -1.35
N ILE A 185 -21.87 27.65 -1.13
CA ILE A 185 -21.45 26.97 0.10
C ILE A 185 -21.79 27.83 1.32
N GLY A 186 -22.44 27.18 2.32
CA GLY A 186 -22.91 27.82 3.54
C GLY A 186 -24.27 28.53 3.40
N LYS A 187 -24.85 28.62 2.20
CA LYS A 187 -26.22 29.11 2.02
C LYS A 187 -27.22 27.99 2.28
N GLU A 188 -28.39 28.34 2.79
CA GLU A 188 -29.48 27.36 2.89
C GLU A 188 -29.96 26.94 1.48
N LEU A 189 -30.37 25.68 1.33
CA LEU A 189 -30.87 25.12 0.07
C LEU A 189 -32.01 25.96 -0.53
N LYS A 190 -32.82 26.65 0.30
CA LYS A 190 -33.88 27.56 -0.14
C LYS A 190 -33.37 28.75 -0.97
N TYR A 191 -32.06 29.08 -0.89
CA TYR A 191 -31.44 30.13 -1.69
C TYR A 191 -31.52 29.85 -3.20
N LEU A 192 -31.59 28.53 -3.56
CA LEU A 192 -31.75 28.10 -4.96
C LEU A 192 -33.17 28.22 -5.50
N LYS A 193 -34.13 28.68 -4.67
CA LYS A 193 -35.51 28.84 -5.09
C LYS A 193 -35.64 30.04 -6.01
N TYR A 194 -35.80 29.80 -7.32
CA TYR A 194 -36.20 30.86 -8.30
C TYR A 194 -37.64 31.25 -8.04
N GLN A 195 -37.97 32.56 -8.29
CA GLN A 195 -39.31 33.08 -8.10
C GLN A 195 -40.38 32.39 -8.94
N ASP A 196 -39.99 31.77 -10.06
CA ASP A 196 -40.87 31.07 -11.00
C ASP A 196 -40.85 29.53 -10.86
N MET A 197 -40.19 28.98 -9.86
CA MET A 197 -40.16 27.52 -9.64
C MET A 197 -41.49 27.06 -9.06
N ALA A 198 -42.20 26.14 -9.75
CA ALA A 198 -43.43 25.60 -9.27
C ALA A 198 -43.25 25.00 -7.84
N SER A 199 -44.09 25.40 -6.92
CA SER A 199 -44.03 25.05 -5.49
C SER A 199 -43.90 23.56 -5.28
N ASP A 200 -44.51 22.75 -6.15
CA ASP A 200 -44.58 21.27 -6.05
C ASP A 200 -43.21 20.63 -6.37
N ILE A 201 -42.42 21.17 -7.27
CA ILE A 201 -41.09 20.65 -7.60
C ILE A 201 -40.14 20.87 -6.44
N TYR A 202 -40.18 22.06 -5.81
CA TYR A 202 -39.35 22.35 -4.64
C TYR A 202 -39.77 21.52 -3.42
N THR A 203 -41.06 21.34 -3.18
CA THR A 203 -41.58 20.54 -2.08
C THR A 203 -41.19 19.07 -2.22
N ASN A 204 -41.29 18.51 -3.44
CA ASN A 204 -40.89 17.14 -3.72
C ASN A 204 -39.38 16.93 -3.55
N LEU A 205 -38.54 17.89 -4.01
CA LEU A 205 -37.09 17.86 -3.80
C LEU A 205 -36.76 17.88 -2.30
N TYR A 206 -37.41 18.77 -1.54
CA TYR A 206 -37.20 18.94 -0.11
C TYR A 206 -37.63 17.68 0.71
N VAL A 207 -38.75 17.09 0.37
CA VAL A 207 -39.25 15.86 1.02
C VAL A 207 -38.34 14.67 0.72
N ASN A 208 -37.79 14.56 -0.51
CA ASN A 208 -36.90 13.49 -0.89
C ASN A 208 -35.52 13.61 -0.20
N ILE A 209 -35.04 14.83 0.07
CA ILE A 209 -33.79 15.06 0.79
C ILE A 209 -33.94 14.76 2.28
N LEU A 210 -35.10 15.04 2.90
CA LEU A 210 -35.32 14.81 4.32
C LEU A 210 -35.62 13.33 4.67
N ASN A 211 -36.02 12.51 3.69
CA ASN A 211 -36.37 11.11 3.89
C ASN A 211 -35.28 10.11 3.56
N ASN A 212 -34.06 10.57 3.15
CA ASN A 212 -32.84 9.79 2.93
C ASN A 212 -31.72 10.21 3.88
#